data_7623a12846a0e07c18be030a52d8f902
#
_entry.id   7623a12846a0e07c18be030a52d8f902
#
_cell.length_a   1.000
_cell.length_b   1.000
_cell.length_c   1.000
_cell.angle_alpha   90.00
_cell.angle_beta   90.00
_cell.angle_gamma   90.00
#
_symmetry.space_group_name_H-M   'P 1'
#
loop_
_entity.id
_entity.type
_entity.pdbx_description
1 polymer ?
#
loop_
_entity_poly.entity_id
_entity_poly.type
_entity_poly.pdbx_seq_one_letter_code
_entity_poly.pdbx_strand_id
1 'polypeptide(L)'
;MNANPQPTKRGALNDTPLDVLRKSFDALAAEPCRLALPGEALGHGLPERDIYLPELKELLMSRDTNAGAKHAIWAAVIDLSREGHAAWTVAACGLAYPGLAGFALRICLNSPGNPHDIQAELLTEFLAALKVVDVDDPDITDLAGWLCFRALNASYRARESEPTSGVLTDNPPDSTVPLIPVAHPDLILSWAVQMDILSATEAEMIGRLYLDGEHFSAVAADLALGTWTTRGSKGVSTATLYRYRKTAVDRLLAAIESGKLRTR
;
A
#
# COMPACT_ATOMS: atom_id res chain seq x y z
N MET A 1 -53.98 7.99 16.38
CA MET A 1 -52.80 8.88 16.26
C MET A 1 -51.57 8.04 16.51
N ASN A 2 -50.96 7.49 15.43
CA ASN A 2 -49.74 6.68 15.51
C ASN A 2 -48.58 7.56 15.05
N ALA A 3 -47.73 7.92 16.02
CA ALA A 3 -46.48 8.61 15.73
C ALA A 3 -45.51 7.63 15.10
N ASN A 4 -45.16 7.89 13.86
CA ASN A 4 -44.09 7.17 13.13
C ASN A 4 -42.72 7.60 13.71
N PRO A 5 -41.89 6.71 14.24
CA PRO A 5 -40.58 7.10 14.72
C PRO A 5 -39.67 7.41 13.53
N GLN A 6 -39.26 8.67 13.44
CA GLN A 6 -38.22 9.11 12.49
C GLN A 6 -36.94 8.32 12.73
N PRO A 7 -36.25 7.85 11.68
CA PRO A 7 -34.93 7.19 11.84
C PRO A 7 -33.93 8.22 12.35
N THR A 8 -33.40 7.94 13.52
CA THR A 8 -32.40 8.76 14.21
C THR A 8 -31.15 8.91 13.40
N LYS A 9 -30.75 10.15 13.07
CA LYS A 9 -29.51 10.59 12.44
C LYS A 9 -28.20 10.25 13.21
N ARG A 10 -28.21 9.23 14.06
CA ARG A 10 -27.02 8.84 14.86
C ARG A 10 -26.00 7.97 14.14
N GLY A 11 -26.28 7.50 12.90
CA GLY A 11 -25.38 6.62 12.15
C GLY A 11 -24.23 7.32 11.42
N ALA A 12 -24.34 8.63 11.14
CA ALA A 12 -23.37 9.32 10.27
C ALA A 12 -22.12 9.86 11.01
N LEU A 13 -22.14 9.92 12.34
CA LEU A 13 -21.05 10.48 13.15
C LEU A 13 -19.95 9.47 13.55
N ASN A 14 -20.17 8.18 13.26
CA ASN A 14 -19.23 7.11 13.60
C ASN A 14 -18.64 6.39 12.38
N ASP A 15 -18.95 6.80 11.15
CA ASP A 15 -18.40 6.16 9.96
C ASP A 15 -16.93 6.54 9.80
N THR A 16 -16.09 5.54 9.64
CA THR A 16 -14.67 5.76 9.32
C THR A 16 -14.51 6.25 7.87
N PRO A 17 -13.40 6.90 7.51
CA PRO A 17 -13.14 7.30 6.11
C PRO A 17 -13.32 6.17 5.09
N LEU A 18 -12.90 4.95 5.42
CA LEU A 18 -13.09 3.78 4.55
C LEU A 18 -14.56 3.31 4.51
N ASP A 19 -15.35 3.50 5.58
CA ASP A 19 -16.80 3.22 5.54
C ASP A 19 -17.52 4.21 4.64
N VAL A 20 -17.16 5.50 4.71
CA VAL A 20 -17.68 6.53 3.82
C VAL A 20 -17.32 6.23 2.37
N LEU A 21 -16.07 5.86 2.10
CA LEU A 21 -15.61 5.45 0.78
C LEU A 21 -16.44 4.28 0.23
N ARG A 22 -16.63 3.23 1.03
CA ARG A 22 -17.42 2.06 0.62
C ARG A 22 -18.85 2.44 0.27
N LYS A 23 -19.52 3.23 1.10
CA LYS A 23 -20.88 3.72 0.84
C LYS A 23 -20.97 4.57 -0.43
N SER A 24 -19.96 5.42 -0.64
CA SER A 24 -19.87 6.26 -1.85
C SER A 24 -19.66 5.42 -3.11
N PHE A 25 -18.80 4.41 -3.03
CA PHE A 25 -18.58 3.46 -4.13
C PHE A 25 -19.86 2.67 -4.46
N ASP A 26 -20.56 2.17 -3.44
CA ASP A 26 -21.82 1.44 -3.63
C ASP A 26 -22.89 2.34 -4.25
N ALA A 27 -22.93 3.64 -3.91
CA ALA A 27 -23.82 4.61 -4.54
C ALA A 27 -23.50 4.86 -6.01
N LEU A 28 -22.21 4.88 -6.41
CA LEU A 28 -21.79 5.01 -7.80
C LEU A 28 -22.05 3.73 -8.62
N ALA A 29 -22.14 2.58 -7.95
CA ALA A 29 -22.47 1.29 -8.57
C ALA A 29 -23.97 1.10 -8.79
N ALA A 30 -24.82 1.87 -8.08
CA ALA A 30 -26.27 1.78 -8.10
C ALA A 30 -26.90 2.76 -9.11
N GLU A 31 -28.17 2.48 -9.49
CA GLU A 31 -28.98 3.43 -10.25
C GLU A 31 -29.22 4.72 -9.43
N PRO A 32 -29.25 5.92 -10.07
CA PRO A 32 -29.14 6.18 -11.51
C PRO A 32 -27.69 6.38 -11.99
N CYS A 33 -26.69 6.39 -11.11
CA CYS A 33 -25.30 6.80 -11.45
C CYS A 33 -24.49 5.74 -12.20
N ARG A 34 -24.78 4.46 -12.04
CA ARG A 34 -24.16 3.26 -12.64
C ARG A 34 -22.94 3.51 -13.53
N LEU A 35 -21.80 3.84 -12.93
CA LEU A 35 -20.55 4.02 -13.67
C LEU A 35 -20.12 2.73 -14.36
N ALA A 36 -19.69 2.87 -15.63
CA ALA A 36 -19.17 1.77 -16.42
C ALA A 36 -18.00 2.21 -17.29
N LEU A 37 -17.15 1.27 -17.67
CA LEU A 37 -16.12 1.42 -18.70
C LEU A 37 -16.54 0.68 -19.97
N PRO A 38 -16.29 1.24 -21.17
CA PRO A 38 -16.52 0.55 -22.42
C PRO A 38 -15.47 -0.56 -22.60
N GLY A 39 -15.87 -1.82 -22.39
CA GLY A 39 -14.94 -2.94 -22.45
C GLY A 39 -14.32 -3.17 -23.83
N GLU A 40 -15.04 -2.81 -24.91
CA GLU A 40 -14.51 -2.84 -26.28
C GLU A 40 -13.26 -1.95 -26.43
N ALA A 41 -13.26 -0.76 -25.82
CA ALA A 41 -12.13 0.15 -25.88
C ALA A 41 -10.92 -0.33 -25.04
N LEU A 42 -11.16 -1.13 -24.00
CA LEU A 42 -10.11 -1.67 -23.15
C LEU A 42 -9.37 -2.85 -23.80
N GLY A 43 -10.05 -3.64 -24.64
CA GLY A 43 -9.47 -4.82 -25.28
C GLY A 43 -9.08 -5.94 -24.31
N HIS A 44 -7.96 -6.59 -24.54
CA HIS A 44 -7.36 -7.62 -23.68
C HIS A 44 -8.25 -8.82 -23.32
N GLY A 45 -9.28 -9.09 -24.18
CA GLY A 45 -10.24 -10.18 -23.96
C GLY A 45 -11.33 -9.84 -22.94
N LEU A 46 -11.48 -8.58 -22.59
CA LEU A 46 -12.61 -8.08 -21.79
C LEU A 46 -13.90 -8.11 -22.62
N PRO A 47 -15.10 -8.19 -21.97
CA PRO A 47 -16.37 -8.18 -22.66
C PRO A 47 -16.55 -6.94 -23.54
N GLU A 48 -16.98 -7.12 -24.79
CA GLU A 48 -17.24 -6.03 -25.77
C GLU A 48 -18.57 -5.29 -25.47
N ARG A 49 -18.72 -4.81 -24.23
CA ARG A 49 -19.88 -4.07 -23.74
C ARG A 49 -19.47 -3.19 -22.57
N ASP A 50 -20.38 -2.37 -22.08
CA ASP A 50 -20.17 -1.62 -20.86
C ASP A 50 -19.96 -2.56 -19.66
N ILE A 51 -18.87 -2.36 -18.91
CA ILE A 51 -18.50 -3.12 -17.74
C ILE A 51 -18.71 -2.20 -16.52
N TYR A 52 -19.69 -2.55 -15.69
CA TYR A 52 -20.07 -1.76 -14.52
C TYR A 52 -19.12 -1.96 -13.34
N LEU A 53 -19.08 -0.99 -12.40
CA LEU A 53 -18.16 -1.01 -11.25
C LEU A 53 -18.12 -2.33 -10.46
N PRO A 54 -19.26 -2.99 -10.15
CA PRO A 54 -19.22 -4.29 -9.47
C PRO A 54 -18.47 -5.35 -10.25
N GLU A 55 -18.72 -5.42 -11.58
CA GLU A 55 -18.06 -6.37 -12.47
C GLU A 55 -16.57 -6.02 -12.66
N LEU A 56 -16.22 -4.73 -12.78
CA LEU A 56 -14.82 -4.28 -12.79
C LEU A 56 -14.08 -4.75 -11.55
N LYS A 57 -14.71 -4.64 -10.38
CA LYS A 57 -14.14 -5.13 -9.11
C LYS A 57 -13.92 -6.64 -9.14
N GLU A 58 -14.91 -7.42 -9.63
CA GLU A 58 -14.78 -8.87 -9.76
C GLU A 58 -13.64 -9.25 -10.70
N LEU A 59 -13.55 -8.61 -11.87
CA LEU A 59 -12.48 -8.82 -12.83
C LEU A 59 -11.10 -8.53 -12.24
N LEU A 60 -10.94 -7.43 -11.50
CA LEU A 60 -9.69 -7.06 -10.86
C LEU A 60 -9.28 -8.05 -9.76
N MET A 61 -10.25 -8.60 -9.03
CA MET A 61 -10.01 -9.58 -7.96
C MET A 61 -9.85 -11.01 -8.45
N SER A 62 -10.34 -11.33 -9.65
CA SER A 62 -10.24 -12.67 -10.24
C SER A 62 -8.80 -13.04 -10.58
N ARG A 63 -8.45 -14.31 -10.35
CA ARG A 63 -7.17 -14.88 -10.79
C ARG A 63 -7.14 -15.22 -12.27
N ASP A 64 -8.32 -15.41 -12.87
CA ASP A 64 -8.47 -15.79 -14.27
C ASP A 64 -8.34 -14.60 -15.22
N THR A 65 -8.50 -13.37 -14.72
CA THR A 65 -8.28 -12.15 -15.49
C THR A 65 -6.80 -11.94 -15.72
N ASN A 66 -6.39 -11.83 -16.99
CA ASN A 66 -5.00 -11.64 -17.36
C ASN A 66 -4.45 -10.27 -16.89
N ALA A 67 -3.13 -10.18 -16.73
CA ALA A 67 -2.48 -8.97 -16.23
C ALA A 67 -2.70 -7.74 -17.14
N GLY A 68 -2.73 -7.94 -18.47
CA GLY A 68 -2.98 -6.86 -19.42
C GLY A 68 -4.39 -6.27 -19.27
N ALA A 69 -5.41 -7.10 -19.06
CA ALA A 69 -6.77 -6.65 -18.79
C ALA A 69 -6.87 -5.84 -17.49
N LYS A 70 -6.23 -6.32 -16.42
CA LYS A 70 -6.18 -5.59 -15.14
C LYS A 70 -5.47 -4.24 -15.28
N HIS A 71 -4.36 -4.23 -16.00
CA HIS A 71 -3.63 -3.01 -16.29
C HIS A 71 -4.48 -2.02 -17.09
N ALA A 72 -5.14 -2.46 -18.17
CA ALA A 72 -6.00 -1.62 -18.98
C ALA A 72 -7.18 -1.01 -18.20
N ILE A 73 -7.81 -1.80 -17.31
CA ILE A 73 -8.87 -1.29 -16.43
C ILE A 73 -8.29 -0.20 -15.50
N TRP A 74 -7.16 -0.44 -14.87
CA TRP A 74 -6.56 0.56 -13.96
C TRP A 74 -6.11 1.81 -14.69
N ALA A 75 -5.48 1.68 -15.87
CA ALA A 75 -5.07 2.82 -16.68
C ALA A 75 -6.27 3.70 -17.03
N ALA A 76 -7.35 3.12 -17.53
CA ALA A 76 -8.57 3.86 -17.86
C ALA A 76 -9.20 4.56 -16.63
N VAL A 77 -9.25 3.89 -15.48
CA VAL A 77 -9.78 4.48 -14.23
C VAL A 77 -8.91 5.65 -13.77
N ILE A 78 -7.58 5.52 -13.86
CA ILE A 78 -6.62 6.56 -13.48
C ILE A 78 -6.79 7.77 -14.40
N ASP A 79 -6.84 7.58 -15.71
CA ASP A 79 -6.98 8.66 -16.69
C ASP A 79 -8.29 9.42 -16.47
N LEU A 80 -9.42 8.73 -16.35
CA LEU A 80 -10.71 9.35 -16.08
C LEU A 80 -10.73 10.13 -14.75
N SER A 81 -10.01 9.65 -13.74
CA SER A 81 -9.88 10.36 -12.47
C SER A 81 -9.08 11.66 -12.61
N ARG A 82 -8.08 11.69 -13.50
CA ARG A 82 -7.22 12.86 -13.79
C ARG A 82 -7.90 13.90 -14.67
N GLU A 83 -8.80 13.49 -15.53
CA GLU A 83 -9.61 14.40 -16.36
C GLU A 83 -10.62 15.24 -15.54
N GLY A 84 -10.64 15.07 -14.23
CA GLY A 84 -11.50 15.85 -13.32
C GLY A 84 -12.86 15.20 -13.04
N HIS A 85 -13.05 13.97 -13.44
CA HIS A 85 -14.26 13.21 -13.12
C HIS A 85 -14.24 12.69 -11.69
N ALA A 86 -14.74 13.49 -10.72
CA ALA A 86 -14.72 13.16 -9.29
C ALA A 86 -15.30 11.76 -8.96
N ALA A 87 -16.32 11.32 -9.72
CA ALA A 87 -16.90 9.99 -9.56
C ALA A 87 -15.88 8.87 -9.82
N TRP A 88 -14.99 9.04 -10.81
CA TRP A 88 -13.94 8.08 -11.11
C TRP A 88 -12.81 8.08 -10.08
N THR A 89 -12.56 9.23 -9.42
CA THR A 89 -11.65 9.29 -8.28
C THR A 89 -12.17 8.43 -7.12
N VAL A 90 -13.46 8.54 -6.80
CA VAL A 90 -14.10 7.69 -5.78
C VAL A 90 -14.12 6.22 -6.22
N ALA A 91 -14.38 5.96 -7.50
CA ALA A 91 -14.35 4.61 -8.07
C ALA A 91 -12.95 3.98 -7.93
N ALA A 92 -11.88 4.70 -8.25
CA ALA A 92 -10.49 4.24 -8.08
C ALA A 92 -10.19 3.83 -6.64
N CYS A 93 -10.54 4.69 -5.67
CA CYS A 93 -10.40 4.38 -4.25
C CYS A 93 -11.23 3.15 -3.83
N GLY A 94 -12.47 3.04 -4.34
CA GLY A 94 -13.36 1.92 -4.04
C GLY A 94 -12.90 0.59 -4.64
N LEU A 95 -12.32 0.60 -5.84
CA LEU A 95 -11.68 -0.56 -6.44
C LEU A 95 -10.43 -1.01 -5.67
N ALA A 96 -9.67 -0.04 -5.12
CA ALA A 96 -8.52 -0.30 -4.26
C ALA A 96 -8.90 -0.64 -2.81
N TYR A 97 -10.17 -0.53 -2.42
CA TYR A 97 -10.64 -0.70 -1.04
C TYR A 97 -10.09 -1.95 -0.32
N PRO A 98 -10.03 -3.17 -0.94
CA PRO A 98 -9.52 -4.35 -0.25
C PRO A 98 -8.06 -4.19 0.20
N GLY A 99 -7.22 -3.58 -0.64
CA GLY A 99 -5.82 -3.27 -0.32
C GLY A 99 -5.70 -2.20 0.77
N LEU A 100 -6.44 -1.10 0.62
CA LEU A 100 -6.44 0.00 1.59
C LEU A 100 -6.93 -0.44 2.96
N ALA A 101 -8.01 -1.23 3.04
CA ALA A 101 -8.54 -1.76 4.30
C ALA A 101 -7.55 -2.71 4.98
N GLY A 102 -6.88 -3.57 4.21
CA GLY A 102 -5.83 -4.46 4.71
C GLY A 102 -4.64 -3.68 5.28
N PHE A 103 -4.20 -2.63 4.60
CA PHE A 103 -3.10 -1.78 5.08
C PHE A 103 -3.50 -0.93 6.28
N ALA A 104 -4.71 -0.33 6.29
CA ALA A 104 -5.21 0.39 7.44
C ALA A 104 -5.25 -0.50 8.70
N LEU A 105 -5.76 -1.72 8.57
CA LEU A 105 -5.76 -2.70 9.66
C LEU A 105 -4.34 -3.01 10.14
N ARG A 106 -3.42 -3.23 9.20
CA ARG A 106 -2.00 -3.53 9.52
C ARG A 106 -1.34 -2.38 10.27
N ILE A 107 -1.58 -1.13 9.86
CA ILE A 107 -1.05 0.04 10.56
C ILE A 107 -1.66 0.13 11.96
N CYS A 108 -2.98 -0.01 12.11
CA CYS A 108 -3.67 0.03 13.40
C CYS A 108 -3.17 -1.03 14.40
N LEU A 109 -2.80 -2.21 13.91
CA LEU A 109 -2.27 -3.29 14.76
C LEU A 109 -0.83 -3.05 15.21
N ASN A 110 -0.04 -2.31 14.43
CA ASN A 110 1.39 -2.14 14.65
C ASN A 110 1.76 -0.75 15.21
N SER A 111 0.84 0.20 15.22
CA SER A 111 1.11 1.58 15.65
C SER A 111 -0.03 2.13 16.51
N PRO A 112 0.27 2.77 17.64
CA PRO A 112 -0.73 3.51 18.37
C PRO A 112 -1.24 4.69 17.52
N GLY A 113 -2.54 4.88 17.47
CA GLY A 113 -3.15 5.98 16.75
C GLY A 113 -4.66 5.83 16.60
N ASN A 114 -5.33 6.92 16.26
CA ASN A 114 -6.74 6.89 15.98
C ASN A 114 -6.99 6.22 14.60
N PRO A 115 -7.80 5.15 14.51
CA PRO A 115 -8.09 4.49 13.25
C PRO A 115 -8.67 5.43 12.17
N HIS A 116 -9.40 6.47 12.57
CA HIS A 116 -9.93 7.47 11.62
C HIS A 116 -8.81 8.26 10.95
N ASP A 117 -7.83 8.71 11.71
CA ASP A 117 -6.71 9.50 11.19
C ASP A 117 -5.84 8.64 10.28
N ILE A 118 -5.58 7.39 10.69
CA ILE A 118 -4.84 6.40 9.88
C ILE A 118 -5.50 6.19 8.52
N GLN A 119 -6.81 6.00 8.50
CA GLN A 119 -7.55 5.76 7.27
C GLN A 119 -7.61 7.01 6.38
N ALA A 120 -7.79 8.20 6.99
CA ALA A 120 -7.80 9.47 6.27
C ALA A 120 -6.45 9.75 5.62
N GLU A 121 -5.35 9.54 6.34
CA GLU A 121 -4.00 9.70 5.85
C GLU A 121 -3.70 8.73 4.70
N LEU A 122 -4.02 7.45 4.88
CA LEU A 122 -3.82 6.43 3.84
C LEU A 122 -4.60 6.77 2.55
N LEU A 123 -5.83 7.26 2.67
CA LEU A 123 -6.61 7.72 1.52
C LEU A 123 -6.00 8.96 0.87
N THR A 124 -5.51 9.92 1.66
CA THR A 124 -4.85 11.13 1.16
C THR A 124 -3.61 10.77 0.33
N GLU A 125 -2.78 9.86 0.85
CA GLU A 125 -1.58 9.40 0.16
C GLU A 125 -1.89 8.56 -1.09
N PHE A 126 -2.96 7.75 -1.05
CA PHE A 126 -3.44 7.04 -2.22
C PHE A 126 -3.89 8.02 -3.32
N LEU A 127 -4.63 9.07 -2.98
CA LEU A 127 -5.06 10.11 -3.91
C LEU A 127 -3.89 10.90 -4.48
N ALA A 128 -2.86 11.15 -3.67
CA ALA A 128 -1.62 11.78 -4.15
C ALA A 128 -0.90 10.86 -5.15
N ALA A 129 -0.77 9.57 -4.84
CA ALA A 129 -0.17 8.58 -5.72
C ALA A 129 -0.94 8.44 -7.05
N LEU A 130 -2.28 8.46 -7.00
CA LEU A 130 -3.14 8.36 -8.17
C LEU A 130 -2.89 9.49 -9.19
N LYS A 131 -2.52 10.68 -8.72
CA LYS A 131 -2.23 11.84 -9.58
C LYS A 131 -0.90 11.74 -10.32
N VAL A 132 0.08 11.02 -9.75
CA VAL A 132 1.48 11.05 -10.23
C VAL A 132 1.94 9.73 -10.84
N VAL A 133 1.18 8.63 -10.70
CA VAL A 133 1.59 7.34 -11.26
C VAL A 133 1.71 7.44 -12.77
N ASP A 134 2.81 6.92 -13.32
CA ASP A 134 2.94 6.72 -14.76
C ASP A 134 2.32 5.37 -15.12
N VAL A 135 1.22 5.41 -15.89
CA VAL A 135 0.48 4.21 -16.30
C VAL A 135 1.21 3.43 -17.38
N ASP A 136 2.10 4.09 -18.11
CA ASP A 136 2.89 3.49 -19.21
C ASP A 136 4.28 3.02 -18.75
N ASP A 137 4.61 3.19 -17.47
CA ASP A 137 5.89 2.74 -16.92
C ASP A 137 5.98 1.19 -16.99
N PRO A 138 6.91 0.65 -17.81
CA PRO A 138 7.05 -0.80 -17.98
C PRO A 138 7.49 -1.53 -16.70
N ASP A 139 8.01 -0.79 -15.73
CA ASP A 139 8.44 -1.34 -14.44
C ASP A 139 7.26 -1.52 -13.46
N ILE A 140 6.13 -0.89 -13.73
CA ILE A 140 4.91 -1.01 -12.92
C ILE A 140 4.01 -2.11 -13.53
N THR A 141 4.24 -3.34 -13.13
CA THR A 141 3.43 -4.49 -13.60
C THR A 141 2.07 -4.62 -12.90
N ASP A 142 1.90 -4.00 -11.74
CA ASP A 142 0.67 -4.00 -10.94
C ASP A 142 0.39 -2.58 -10.42
N LEU A 143 -0.41 -1.82 -11.16
CA LEU A 143 -0.79 -0.45 -10.81
C LEU A 143 -1.52 -0.38 -9.47
N ALA A 144 -2.42 -1.33 -9.17
CA ALA A 144 -3.15 -1.37 -7.91
C ALA A 144 -2.21 -1.58 -6.72
N GLY A 145 -1.33 -2.56 -6.84
CA GLY A 145 -0.32 -2.86 -5.83
C GLY A 145 0.63 -1.69 -5.61
N TRP A 146 1.10 -1.07 -6.68
CA TRP A 146 1.98 0.10 -6.62
C TRP A 146 1.31 1.28 -5.90
N LEU A 147 0.07 1.63 -6.27
CA LEU A 147 -0.69 2.72 -5.65
C LEU A 147 -0.89 2.49 -4.15
N CYS A 148 -1.37 1.30 -3.79
CA CYS A 148 -1.61 0.94 -2.39
C CYS A 148 -0.31 0.91 -1.57
N PHE A 149 0.78 0.38 -2.14
CA PHE A 149 2.07 0.31 -1.45
C PHE A 149 2.70 1.69 -1.27
N ARG A 150 2.58 2.57 -2.28
CA ARG A 150 3.06 3.94 -2.16
C ARG A 150 2.31 4.72 -1.08
N ALA A 151 0.98 4.56 -1.02
CA ALA A 151 0.16 5.14 0.03
C ALA A 151 0.57 4.64 1.43
N LEU A 152 0.82 3.34 1.56
CA LEU A 152 1.29 2.74 2.80
C LEU A 152 2.62 3.32 3.27
N ASN A 153 3.61 3.39 2.37
CA ASN A 153 4.94 3.92 2.72
C ASN A 153 4.90 5.40 3.09
N ALA A 154 4.10 6.20 2.37
CA ALA A 154 3.95 7.62 2.67
C ALA A 154 3.29 7.82 4.04
N SER A 155 2.25 7.03 4.37
CA SER A 155 1.59 7.07 5.68
C SER A 155 2.54 6.69 6.84
N TYR A 156 3.48 5.77 6.63
CA TYR A 156 4.50 5.47 7.63
C TYR A 156 5.48 6.64 7.81
N ARG A 157 5.97 7.25 6.72
CA ARG A 157 6.88 8.40 6.77
C ARG A 157 6.27 9.62 7.44
N ALA A 158 5.01 9.92 7.16
CA ALA A 158 4.30 11.04 7.78
C ALA A 158 4.25 10.88 9.31
N ARG A 159 4.01 9.66 9.80
CA ARG A 159 3.97 9.33 11.24
C ARG A 159 5.33 9.41 11.91
N GLU A 160 6.40 9.03 11.21
CA GLU A 160 7.76 9.18 11.72
C GLU A 160 8.18 10.65 11.80
N SER A 161 7.62 11.50 10.93
CA SER A 161 7.91 12.93 10.89
C SER A 161 7.08 13.76 11.87
N GLU A 162 5.99 13.22 12.43
CA GLU A 162 5.26 13.90 13.51
C GLU A 162 6.12 13.88 14.77
N PRO A 163 6.53 15.07 15.29
CA PRO A 163 7.18 15.12 16.59
C PRO A 163 6.19 14.52 17.57
N THR A 164 6.61 13.48 18.28
CA THR A 164 5.85 12.91 19.40
C THR A 164 5.45 14.10 20.28
N SER A 165 4.20 14.54 20.13
CA SER A 165 3.63 15.61 20.94
C SER A 165 3.54 15.05 22.34
N GLY A 166 4.67 15.08 23.05
CA GLY A 166 4.74 14.81 24.45
C GLY A 166 3.73 15.74 25.11
N VAL A 167 2.71 15.18 25.71
CA VAL A 167 1.93 15.88 26.71
C VAL A 167 2.94 16.57 27.60
N LEU A 168 2.99 17.90 27.55
CA LEU A 168 3.72 18.72 28.50
C LEU A 168 3.09 18.46 29.88
N THR A 169 3.49 17.38 30.49
CA THR A 169 3.29 17.16 31.91
C THR A 169 4.31 18.06 32.58
N ASP A 170 3.81 19.05 33.32
CA ASP A 170 4.55 20.09 34.04
C ASP A 170 5.32 19.49 35.24
N ASN A 171 5.88 18.31 35.08
CA ASN A 171 6.71 17.65 36.06
C ASN A 171 7.79 16.83 35.33
N PRO A 172 9.05 17.35 35.23
CA PRO A 172 10.15 16.56 34.69
C PRO A 172 10.40 15.38 35.62
N PRO A 173 10.26 14.11 35.18
CA PRO A 173 10.80 13.02 35.95
C PRO A 173 12.32 13.12 35.92
N ASP A 174 12.90 13.23 37.08
CA ASP A 174 14.33 13.17 37.32
C ASP A 174 14.83 11.75 37.00
N SER A 175 14.95 11.46 35.69
CA SER A 175 15.42 10.17 35.19
C SER A 175 16.07 10.38 33.85
N THR A 176 17.37 10.62 33.87
CA THR A 176 18.29 10.58 32.75
C THR A 176 18.45 9.13 32.23
N VAL A 177 17.37 8.51 31.83
CA VAL A 177 17.43 7.34 30.96
C VAL A 177 17.25 7.87 29.53
N PRO A 178 18.26 7.76 28.66
CA PRO A 178 18.04 8.11 27.27
C PRO A 178 16.92 7.22 26.77
N LEU A 179 15.78 7.82 26.38
CA LEU A 179 14.77 7.16 25.55
C LEU A 179 15.46 6.84 24.23
N ILE A 180 16.01 5.63 24.15
CA ILE A 180 16.41 5.05 22.89
C ILE A 180 15.11 5.00 22.07
N PRO A 181 15.04 5.64 20.88
CA PRO A 181 13.88 5.51 20.02
C PRO A 181 13.66 4.03 19.75
N VAL A 182 12.61 3.48 20.34
CA VAL A 182 12.28 2.07 20.20
C VAL A 182 11.93 1.86 18.73
N ALA A 183 12.83 1.12 18.04
CA ALA A 183 12.63 0.57 16.71
C ALA A 183 12.70 1.53 15.51
N HIS A 184 13.76 2.29 15.37
CA HIS A 184 14.11 2.74 14.02
C HIS A 184 14.39 1.48 13.17
N PRO A 185 13.79 1.33 11.95
CA PRO A 185 13.98 0.14 11.11
C PRO A 185 15.45 -0.21 10.87
N ASP A 186 16.32 0.80 10.74
CA ASP A 186 17.76 0.61 10.57
C ASP A 186 18.42 -0.08 11.77
N LEU A 187 17.92 0.16 12.99
CA LEU A 187 18.42 -0.54 14.17
C LEU A 187 18.02 -2.01 14.15
N ILE A 188 16.81 -2.33 13.67
CA ILE A 188 16.37 -3.71 13.52
C ILE A 188 17.22 -4.43 12.47
N LEU A 189 17.51 -3.77 11.34
CA LEU A 189 18.39 -4.30 10.32
C LEU A 189 19.83 -4.49 10.82
N SER A 190 20.36 -3.51 11.55
CA SER A 190 21.68 -3.59 12.15
C SER A 190 21.79 -4.74 13.16
N TRP A 191 20.77 -4.93 13.99
CA TRP A 191 20.72 -6.06 14.93
C TRP A 191 20.57 -7.40 14.24
N ALA A 192 19.76 -7.46 13.17
CA ALA A 192 19.64 -8.67 12.37
C ALA A 192 20.98 -9.10 11.77
N VAL A 193 21.82 -8.13 11.38
CA VAL A 193 23.20 -8.39 10.91
C VAL A 193 24.09 -8.85 12.07
N GLN A 194 24.05 -8.19 13.22
CA GLN A 194 24.85 -8.57 14.40
C GLN A 194 24.50 -9.96 14.94
N MET A 195 23.25 -10.39 14.74
CA MET A 195 22.78 -11.72 15.16
C MET A 195 22.89 -12.79 14.06
N ASP A 196 23.59 -12.52 12.96
CA ASP A 196 23.74 -13.44 11.82
C ASP A 196 22.39 -13.91 11.21
N ILE A 197 21.32 -13.13 11.38
CA ILE A 197 20.00 -13.39 10.75
C ILE A 197 20.01 -12.95 9.31
N LEU A 198 20.64 -11.79 9.04
CA LEU A 198 20.83 -11.22 7.71
C LEU A 198 22.32 -10.98 7.46
N SER A 199 22.74 -11.09 6.22
CA SER A 199 24.04 -10.52 5.80
C SER A 199 23.92 -8.99 5.68
N ALA A 200 25.05 -8.28 5.71
CA ALA A 200 25.07 -6.83 5.51
C ALA A 200 24.42 -6.42 4.17
N THR A 201 24.70 -7.19 3.10
CA THR A 201 24.10 -6.96 1.77
C THR A 201 22.57 -7.17 1.77
N GLU A 202 22.07 -8.16 2.50
CA GLU A 202 20.62 -8.38 2.63
C GLU A 202 19.94 -7.28 3.42
N ALA A 203 20.57 -6.82 4.51
CA ALA A 203 20.06 -5.70 5.29
C ALA A 203 20.03 -4.41 4.48
N GLU A 204 21.09 -4.10 3.73
CA GLU A 204 21.15 -2.95 2.83
C GLU A 204 20.10 -3.05 1.72
N MET A 205 19.96 -4.22 1.09
CA MET A 205 18.91 -4.45 0.09
C MET A 205 17.52 -4.20 0.66
N ILE A 206 17.23 -4.72 1.86
CA ILE A 206 15.93 -4.51 2.52
C ILE A 206 15.74 -3.03 2.86
N GLY A 207 16.74 -2.34 3.39
CA GLY A 207 16.71 -0.92 3.69
C GLY A 207 16.35 -0.10 2.45
N ARG A 208 17.13 -0.22 1.39
CA ARG A 208 16.94 0.54 0.15
C ARG A 208 15.59 0.25 -0.52
N LEU A 209 15.12 -1.01 -0.52
CA LEU A 209 13.85 -1.38 -1.14
C LEU A 209 12.63 -0.94 -0.34
N TYR A 210 12.67 -1.08 0.99
CA TYR A 210 11.48 -0.93 1.84
C TYR A 210 11.47 0.36 2.65
N LEU A 211 12.63 0.95 2.94
CA LEU A 211 12.74 2.21 3.66
C LEU A 211 12.94 3.38 2.69
N ASP A 212 13.86 3.25 1.73
CA ASP A 212 14.17 4.32 0.77
C ASP A 212 13.27 4.29 -0.47
N GLY A 213 12.56 3.17 -0.70
CA GLY A 213 11.63 3.00 -1.82
C GLY A 213 12.33 2.95 -3.19
N GLU A 214 13.60 2.51 -3.21
CA GLU A 214 14.34 2.35 -4.44
C GLU A 214 13.83 1.16 -5.27
N HIS A 215 14.03 1.25 -6.58
CA HIS A 215 13.59 0.19 -7.48
C HIS A 215 14.48 -1.04 -7.36
N PHE A 216 13.88 -2.24 -7.34
CA PHE A 216 14.60 -3.50 -7.12
C PHE A 216 15.72 -3.75 -8.13
N SER A 217 15.52 -3.40 -9.41
CA SER A 217 16.54 -3.58 -10.45
C SER A 217 17.78 -2.70 -10.22
N ALA A 218 17.58 -1.46 -9.75
CA ALA A 218 18.67 -0.54 -9.43
C ALA A 218 19.47 -1.05 -8.22
N VAL A 219 18.78 -1.42 -7.14
CA VAL A 219 19.40 -1.97 -5.93
C VAL A 219 20.14 -3.27 -6.23
N ALA A 220 19.55 -4.16 -7.03
CA ALA A 220 20.17 -5.43 -7.40
C ALA A 220 21.45 -5.24 -8.26
N ALA A 221 21.46 -4.23 -9.13
CA ALA A 221 22.63 -3.89 -9.96
C ALA A 221 23.75 -3.31 -9.09
N ASP A 222 23.44 -2.36 -8.21
CA ASP A 222 24.42 -1.70 -7.34
C ASP A 222 25.05 -2.65 -6.33
N LEU A 223 24.25 -3.52 -5.72
CA LEU A 223 24.73 -4.50 -4.75
C LEU A 223 25.40 -5.73 -5.42
N ALA A 224 25.56 -5.71 -6.74
CA ALA A 224 26.14 -6.80 -7.52
C ALA A 224 25.53 -8.18 -7.19
N LEU A 225 24.23 -8.21 -6.85
CA LEU A 225 23.51 -9.45 -6.53
C LEU A 225 23.39 -10.41 -7.73
N GLY A 226 23.90 -9.99 -8.87
CA GLY A 226 24.09 -10.80 -10.06
C GLY A 226 25.08 -10.11 -10.99
N THR A 227 26.38 -10.42 -10.89
CA THR A 227 27.36 -9.90 -11.83
C THR A 227 27.06 -10.38 -13.24
N TRP A 228 26.60 -9.47 -14.07
CA TRP A 228 26.53 -9.65 -15.52
C TRP A 228 27.95 -9.63 -16.07
N THR A 229 28.57 -10.79 -16.14
CA THR A 229 29.79 -10.87 -16.93
C THR A 229 29.40 -11.01 -18.39
N THR A 230 29.82 -10.06 -19.20
CA THR A 230 29.62 -9.95 -20.66
C THR A 230 30.22 -11.07 -21.49
N ARG A 231 30.52 -12.21 -20.91
CA ARG A 231 31.06 -13.38 -21.61
C ARG A 231 30.49 -14.67 -21.01
N GLY A 232 29.33 -15.08 -21.48
CA GLY A 232 28.91 -16.48 -21.50
C GLY A 232 28.63 -17.19 -20.17
N SER A 233 28.64 -16.54 -19.02
CA SER A 233 28.25 -17.14 -17.77
C SER A 233 26.78 -16.78 -17.44
N LYS A 234 26.01 -17.80 -17.06
CA LYS A 234 24.60 -17.72 -16.70
C LYS A 234 24.40 -16.70 -15.58
N GLY A 235 23.97 -15.48 -15.93
CA GLY A 235 23.57 -14.49 -14.96
C GLY A 235 22.47 -15.03 -14.06
N VAL A 236 22.42 -14.59 -12.82
CA VAL A 236 21.36 -14.96 -11.88
C VAL A 236 20.03 -14.45 -12.46
N SER A 237 19.03 -15.34 -12.62
CA SER A 237 17.74 -14.95 -13.18
C SER A 237 17.00 -14.00 -12.24
N THR A 238 16.19 -13.12 -12.81
CA THR A 238 15.31 -12.23 -12.03
C THR A 238 14.51 -13.02 -10.98
N ALA A 239 14.02 -14.21 -11.34
CA ALA A 239 13.30 -15.09 -10.41
C ALA A 239 14.19 -15.55 -9.22
N THR A 240 15.50 -15.72 -9.42
CA THR A 240 16.43 -16.06 -8.35
C THR A 240 16.66 -14.86 -7.42
N LEU A 241 16.77 -13.66 -7.98
CA LEU A 241 16.90 -12.42 -7.19
C LEU A 241 15.64 -12.15 -6.34
N TYR A 242 14.45 -12.35 -6.91
CA TYR A 242 13.21 -12.26 -6.13
C TYR A 242 13.12 -13.30 -5.03
N ARG A 243 13.60 -14.51 -5.28
CA ARG A 243 13.66 -15.60 -4.29
C ARG A 243 14.64 -15.26 -3.16
N TYR A 244 15.81 -14.70 -3.50
CA TYR A 244 16.81 -14.23 -2.54
C TYR A 244 16.22 -13.15 -1.61
N ARG A 245 15.58 -12.12 -2.18
CA ARG A 245 14.87 -11.08 -1.42
C ARG A 245 13.83 -11.71 -0.48
N LYS A 246 12.98 -12.58 -1.03
CA LYS A 246 11.91 -13.22 -0.23
C LYS A 246 12.49 -14.00 0.95
N THR A 247 13.53 -14.79 0.73
CA THR A 247 14.18 -15.58 1.79
C THR A 247 14.77 -14.69 2.89
N ALA A 248 15.37 -13.55 2.54
CA ALA A 248 15.91 -12.60 3.51
C ALA A 248 14.79 -11.98 4.35
N VAL A 249 13.70 -11.54 3.71
CA VAL A 249 12.52 -10.98 4.40
C VAL A 249 11.85 -12.03 5.29
N ASP A 250 11.66 -13.26 4.83
CA ASP A 250 11.06 -14.34 5.62
C ASP A 250 11.89 -14.66 6.88
N ARG A 251 13.24 -14.64 6.77
CA ARG A 251 14.13 -14.81 7.94
C ARG A 251 14.02 -13.66 8.94
N LEU A 252 13.95 -12.42 8.45
CA LEU A 252 13.78 -11.25 9.29
C LEU A 252 12.44 -11.31 10.04
N LEU A 253 11.35 -11.61 9.34
CA LEU A 253 10.03 -11.73 9.94
C LEU A 253 9.97 -12.82 11.01
N ALA A 254 10.51 -14.01 10.72
CA ALA A 254 10.57 -15.10 11.68
C ALA A 254 11.39 -14.73 12.92
N ALA A 255 12.46 -13.94 12.78
CA ALA A 255 13.25 -13.46 13.90
C ALA A 255 12.51 -12.43 14.77
N ILE A 256 11.72 -11.54 14.13
CA ILE A 256 10.86 -10.58 14.83
C ILE A 256 9.75 -11.32 15.58
N GLU A 257 9.05 -12.24 14.93
CA GLU A 257 7.95 -13.03 15.52
C GLU A 257 8.42 -13.91 16.67
N SER A 258 9.61 -14.50 16.55
CA SER A 258 10.22 -15.30 17.64
C SER A 258 10.77 -14.47 18.81
N GLY A 259 10.70 -13.13 18.70
CA GLY A 259 11.20 -12.21 19.71
C GLY A 259 12.71 -12.12 19.81
N LYS A 260 13.47 -12.69 18.86
CA LYS A 260 14.95 -12.60 18.83
C LYS A 260 15.44 -11.17 18.60
N LEU A 261 14.63 -10.33 17.92
CA LEU A 261 14.91 -8.92 17.64
C LEU A 261 14.06 -7.97 18.53
N ARG A 262 13.57 -8.44 19.67
CA ARG A 262 12.92 -7.55 20.64
C ARG A 262 13.96 -6.78 21.44
N THR A 263 13.82 -5.47 21.44
CA THR A 263 14.48 -4.58 22.43
C THR A 263 14.02 -4.97 23.84
N ARG A 264 14.95 -5.23 24.71
CA ARG A 264 14.68 -5.28 26.15
C ARG A 264 14.44 -3.89 26.69
#